data_8a646501143a40eeace5e4679ccaeb33
#
_entry.id   8a646501143a40eeace5e4679ccaeb33
#
_cell.length_a   1.000
_cell.length_b   1.000
_cell.length_c   1.000
_cell.angle_alpha   90.00
_cell.angle_beta   90.00
_cell.angle_gamma   90.00
#
_symmetry.space_group_name_H-M   'P 1'
#
loop_
_entity.id
_entity.type
_entity.pdbx_description
1 polymer ?
#
loop_
_entity_poly.entity_id
_entity_poly.type
_entity_poly.pdbx_seq_one_letter_code
_entity_poly.pdbx_strand_id
1 'polypeptide(L)'
;MNDRLDRGMYILLRQGSACHNLRTLIKGVTPENSRRCLLCSDDRQPKTILHEGHLDNHLRICVEEGLDAVTAIRMATLNAAECFDLKDRGAIAPGYRADVVLLDDLKDFHVNRVFIQGALVAEEGKYLPEIKRYDISTVKGSVIVKDFSAEKFKMHLKSNKVNVIKILPGGVVTAKDTAEIQLDENGEFVRNPEEDIVKVAVVERHQGTGNVACGCL
;
A
#
# COMPACT_ATOMS: atom_id res chain seq x y z
N MET A 1 4.99 -12.07 -12.96
CA MET A 1 5.84 -12.61 -11.87
C MET A 1 6.99 -13.43 -12.43
N ASN A 2 6.72 -14.48 -13.19
CA ASN A 2 7.72 -15.43 -13.71
C ASN A 2 8.85 -14.77 -14.51
N ASP A 3 8.57 -13.92 -15.48
CA ASP A 3 9.59 -13.21 -16.27
C ASP A 3 10.63 -12.44 -15.43
N ARG A 4 10.25 -11.99 -14.24
CA ARG A 4 11.16 -11.32 -13.31
C ARG A 4 12.00 -12.31 -12.51
N LEU A 5 11.37 -13.40 -12.07
CA LEU A 5 12.08 -14.51 -11.40
C LEU A 5 13.13 -15.14 -12.31
N ASP A 6 12.80 -15.36 -13.58
CA ASP A 6 13.70 -15.91 -14.60
C ASP A 6 14.94 -15.03 -14.85
N ARG A 7 14.81 -13.73 -14.55
CA ARG A 7 15.93 -12.75 -14.57
C ARG A 7 16.63 -12.60 -13.23
N GLY A 8 16.36 -13.46 -12.24
CA GLY A 8 16.98 -13.43 -10.92
C GLY A 8 16.53 -12.30 -10.02
N MET A 9 15.43 -11.61 -10.34
CA MET A 9 14.89 -10.52 -9.52
C MET A 9 14.14 -11.05 -8.30
N TYR A 10 14.10 -10.27 -7.24
CA TYR A 10 13.18 -10.48 -6.14
C TYR A 10 11.77 -10.00 -6.50
N ILE A 11 10.75 -10.68 -5.96
CA ILE A 11 9.34 -10.35 -6.13
C ILE A 11 8.76 -9.94 -4.79
N LEU A 12 8.25 -8.71 -4.72
CA LEU A 12 7.55 -8.20 -3.56
C LEU A 12 6.04 -8.42 -3.75
N LEU A 13 5.47 -9.35 -2.97
CA LEU A 13 4.04 -9.66 -2.99
C LEU A 13 3.34 -8.72 -2.02
N ARG A 14 2.56 -7.79 -2.55
CA ARG A 14 1.97 -6.71 -1.77
C ARG A 14 0.50 -6.95 -1.42
N GLN A 15 0.15 -6.48 -0.21
CA GLN A 15 -1.23 -6.35 0.26
C GLN A 15 -1.35 -5.04 1.01
N GLY A 16 -1.70 -3.99 0.28
CA GLY A 16 -1.92 -2.65 0.81
C GLY A 16 -3.37 -2.41 1.25
N SER A 17 -3.78 -1.16 1.23
CA SER A 17 -5.17 -0.74 1.45
C SER A 17 -5.95 -0.59 0.13
N ALA A 18 -5.28 -0.20 -0.95
CA ALA A 18 -5.83 -0.14 -2.29
C ALA A 18 -5.25 -1.24 -3.21
N CYS A 19 -4.00 -1.64 -3.01
CA CYS A 19 -3.31 -2.62 -3.84
C CYS A 19 -3.40 -4.03 -3.24
N HIS A 20 -4.37 -4.83 -3.68
CA HIS A 20 -4.71 -6.15 -3.15
C HIS A 20 -4.24 -7.25 -4.11
N ASN A 21 -2.92 -7.41 -4.29
CA ASN A 21 -2.39 -8.36 -5.26
C ASN A 21 -1.94 -9.70 -4.64
N LEU A 22 -1.82 -9.80 -3.30
CA LEU A 22 -1.22 -10.95 -2.63
C LEU A 22 -1.94 -12.27 -2.97
N ARG A 23 -3.27 -12.33 -2.83
CA ARG A 23 -4.06 -13.55 -3.11
C ARG A 23 -3.88 -14.09 -4.53
N THR A 24 -3.65 -13.20 -5.49
CA THR A 24 -3.40 -13.60 -6.88
C THR A 24 -1.95 -14.06 -7.08
N LEU A 25 -0.99 -13.30 -6.53
CA LEU A 25 0.43 -13.54 -6.75
C LEU A 25 0.94 -14.77 -5.98
N ILE A 26 0.38 -15.05 -4.79
CA ILE A 26 0.80 -16.18 -3.96
C ILE A 26 0.65 -17.52 -4.66
N LYS A 27 -0.33 -17.64 -5.56
CA LYS A 27 -0.56 -18.86 -6.37
C LYS A 27 0.60 -19.21 -7.31
N GLY A 28 1.47 -18.26 -7.58
CA GLY A 28 2.68 -18.46 -8.37
C GLY A 28 3.93 -18.74 -7.54
N VAL A 29 3.81 -18.77 -6.20
CA VAL A 29 4.93 -19.11 -5.31
C VAL A 29 5.04 -20.64 -5.21
N THR A 30 6.24 -21.14 -5.46
CA THR A 30 6.58 -22.58 -5.38
C THR A 30 7.76 -22.79 -4.43
N PRO A 31 8.03 -24.01 -3.97
CA PRO A 31 9.22 -24.29 -3.15
C PRO A 31 10.52 -23.80 -3.80
N GLU A 32 10.64 -23.92 -5.13
CA GLU A 32 11.85 -23.57 -5.89
C GLU A 32 12.06 -22.07 -5.99
N ASN A 33 10.99 -21.28 -6.10
CA ASN A 33 11.08 -19.81 -6.28
C ASN A 33 10.85 -19.02 -5.00
N SER A 34 10.33 -19.62 -3.93
CA SER A 34 9.96 -18.96 -2.67
C SER A 34 11.08 -18.10 -2.07
N ARG A 35 12.36 -18.49 -2.26
CA ARG A 35 13.54 -17.75 -1.78
C ARG A 35 13.69 -16.36 -2.42
N ARG A 36 13.10 -16.15 -3.60
CA ARG A 36 13.10 -14.85 -4.29
C ARG A 36 11.78 -14.07 -4.11
N CYS A 37 10.88 -14.57 -3.28
CA CYS A 37 9.60 -13.95 -2.98
C CYS A 37 9.62 -13.39 -1.56
N LEU A 38 9.11 -12.17 -1.37
CA LEU A 38 8.95 -11.54 -0.06
C LEU A 38 7.62 -10.80 0.05
N LEU A 39 7.12 -10.64 1.27
CA LEU A 39 5.88 -9.94 1.56
C LEU A 39 6.14 -8.44 1.75
N CYS A 40 5.19 -7.62 1.33
CA CYS A 40 5.31 -6.17 1.38
C CYS A 40 3.92 -5.54 1.61
N SER A 41 3.85 -4.52 2.46
CA SER A 41 2.62 -3.81 2.79
C SER A 41 2.24 -2.71 1.81
N ASP A 42 3.20 -2.16 1.06
CA ASP A 42 3.01 -1.08 0.09
C ASP A 42 2.22 0.12 0.68
N ASP A 43 1.00 0.40 0.21
CA ASP A 43 0.14 1.54 0.54
C ASP A 43 -0.74 1.33 1.78
N ARG A 44 -0.34 0.48 2.73
CA ARG A 44 -1.18 0.12 3.86
C ARG A 44 -1.40 1.29 4.82
N GLN A 45 -2.65 1.73 4.93
CA GLN A 45 -3.07 2.87 5.73
C GLN A 45 -3.19 2.54 7.22
N PRO A 46 -3.00 3.51 8.14
CA PRO A 46 -3.12 3.28 9.59
C PRO A 46 -4.44 2.63 10.00
N LYS A 47 -5.57 3.06 9.42
CA LYS A 47 -6.88 2.45 9.68
C LYS A 47 -6.89 0.96 9.34
N THR A 48 -6.35 0.58 8.19
CA THR A 48 -6.28 -0.82 7.76
C THR A 48 -5.36 -1.63 8.69
N ILE A 49 -4.22 -1.06 9.12
CA ILE A 49 -3.32 -1.70 10.08
C ILE A 49 -4.04 -1.99 11.41
N LEU A 50 -4.82 -1.05 11.92
CA LEU A 50 -5.52 -1.20 13.19
C LEU A 50 -6.66 -2.23 13.14
N HIS A 51 -7.34 -2.39 12.00
CA HIS A 51 -8.50 -3.28 11.88
C HIS A 51 -8.16 -4.67 11.36
N GLU A 52 -7.20 -4.77 10.44
CA GLU A 52 -6.84 -6.02 9.77
C GLU A 52 -5.49 -6.58 10.20
N GLY A 53 -4.61 -5.74 10.72
CA GLY A 53 -3.21 -6.07 11.02
C GLY A 53 -2.25 -5.57 9.92
N HIS A 54 -0.99 -5.92 10.05
CA HIS A 54 0.09 -5.55 9.12
C HIS A 54 0.63 -6.81 8.42
N LEU A 55 1.89 -7.20 8.64
CA LEU A 55 2.45 -8.43 8.06
C LEU A 55 1.82 -9.71 8.61
N ASP A 56 1.30 -9.70 9.83
CA ASP A 56 0.49 -10.78 10.39
C ASP A 56 -0.72 -11.11 9.51
N ASN A 57 -1.42 -10.09 9.01
CA ASN A 57 -2.50 -10.28 8.04
C ASN A 57 -2.01 -10.89 6.71
N HIS A 58 -0.82 -10.51 6.24
CA HIS A 58 -0.25 -11.11 5.02
C HIS A 58 0.06 -12.61 5.24
N LEU A 59 0.56 -12.97 6.43
CA LEU A 59 0.81 -14.35 6.80
C LEU A 59 -0.48 -15.17 6.83
N ARG A 60 -1.56 -14.64 7.42
CA ARG A 60 -2.89 -15.27 7.39
C ARG A 60 -3.35 -15.54 5.96
N ILE A 61 -3.29 -14.53 5.10
CA ILE A 61 -3.66 -14.66 3.68
C ILE A 61 -2.83 -15.74 2.99
N CYS A 62 -1.52 -15.80 3.24
CA CYS A 62 -0.67 -16.82 2.63
C CYS A 62 -1.09 -18.24 3.03
N VAL A 63 -1.39 -18.46 4.30
CA VAL A 63 -1.82 -19.78 4.82
C VAL A 63 -3.23 -20.12 4.37
N GLU A 64 -4.15 -19.17 4.32
CA GLU A 64 -5.50 -19.35 3.76
C GLU A 64 -5.45 -19.78 2.29
N GLU A 65 -4.50 -19.26 1.51
CA GLU A 65 -4.30 -19.65 0.10
C GLU A 65 -3.45 -20.94 -0.06
N GLY A 66 -3.11 -21.61 1.05
CA GLY A 66 -2.46 -22.93 1.06
C GLY A 66 -0.93 -22.91 1.08
N LEU A 67 -0.29 -21.76 1.29
CA LEU A 67 1.16 -21.71 1.47
C LEU A 67 1.54 -22.21 2.87
N ASP A 68 2.63 -22.98 2.94
CA ASP A 68 3.20 -23.39 4.22
C ASP A 68 3.57 -22.20 5.11
N ALA A 69 3.16 -22.26 6.38
CA ALA A 69 3.34 -21.17 7.35
C ALA A 69 4.81 -20.76 7.54
N VAL A 70 5.72 -21.74 7.60
CA VAL A 70 7.17 -21.46 7.77
C VAL A 70 7.74 -20.77 6.53
N THR A 71 7.27 -21.16 5.34
CA THR A 71 7.63 -20.51 4.08
C THR A 71 7.11 -19.07 4.05
N ALA A 72 5.86 -18.83 4.47
CA ALA A 72 5.30 -17.47 4.58
C ALA A 72 6.09 -16.58 5.55
N ILE A 73 6.43 -17.11 6.75
CA ILE A 73 7.26 -16.41 7.72
C ILE A 73 8.64 -16.07 7.13
N ARG A 74 9.25 -17.00 6.42
CA ARG A 74 10.54 -16.78 5.78
C ARG A 74 10.49 -15.68 4.72
N MET A 75 9.39 -15.59 3.96
CA MET A 75 9.13 -14.52 3.01
C MET A 75 8.94 -13.15 3.69
N ALA A 76 8.44 -13.13 4.92
CA ALA A 76 8.27 -11.90 5.71
C ALA A 76 9.56 -11.49 6.48
N THR A 77 10.53 -12.37 6.62
CA THR A 77 11.70 -12.18 7.50
C THR A 77 13.02 -12.35 6.74
N LEU A 78 13.51 -13.57 6.61
CA LEU A 78 14.84 -13.85 6.04
C LEU A 78 14.96 -13.39 4.59
N ASN A 79 13.96 -13.64 3.76
CA ASN A 79 14.01 -13.24 2.36
C ASN A 79 14.06 -11.71 2.21
N ALA A 80 13.32 -10.98 3.06
CA ALA A 80 13.38 -9.53 3.10
C ALA A 80 14.77 -9.05 3.55
N ALA A 81 15.33 -9.65 4.59
CA ALA A 81 16.67 -9.33 5.05
C ALA A 81 17.73 -9.57 3.96
N GLU A 82 17.68 -10.71 3.28
CA GLU A 82 18.58 -11.03 2.16
C GLU A 82 18.43 -10.05 0.98
N CYS A 83 17.17 -9.70 0.61
CA CYS A 83 16.89 -8.77 -0.48
C CYS A 83 17.49 -7.37 -0.25
N PHE A 84 17.48 -6.91 1.00
CA PHE A 84 17.96 -5.59 1.38
C PHE A 84 19.35 -5.60 2.04
N ASP A 85 20.09 -6.72 1.94
CA ASP A 85 21.45 -6.91 2.49
C ASP A 85 21.55 -6.63 4.01
N LEU A 86 20.50 -6.97 4.76
CA LEU A 86 20.46 -6.85 6.23
C LEU A 86 21.06 -8.13 6.84
N LYS A 87 22.33 -8.10 7.21
CA LYS A 87 23.12 -9.31 7.56
C LYS A 87 22.91 -9.81 8.97
N ASP A 88 22.30 -9.02 9.84
CA ASP A 88 22.21 -9.27 11.28
C ASP A 88 20.77 -9.56 11.77
N ARG A 89 19.84 -9.85 10.86
CA ARG A 89 18.42 -10.06 11.17
C ARG A 89 17.71 -10.95 10.17
N GLY A 90 16.43 -11.25 10.42
CA GLY A 90 15.60 -12.10 9.56
C GLY A 90 15.57 -13.56 9.97
N ALA A 91 16.41 -13.96 10.93
CA ALA A 91 16.40 -15.29 11.51
C ALA A 91 16.84 -15.23 12.98
N ILE A 92 16.54 -16.28 13.75
CA ILE A 92 17.08 -16.48 15.08
C ILE A 92 18.38 -17.28 14.94
N ALA A 93 19.52 -16.60 15.07
CA ALA A 93 20.83 -17.19 14.91
C ALA A 93 21.88 -16.50 15.81
N PRO A 94 22.99 -17.17 16.15
CA PRO A 94 24.09 -16.55 16.89
C PRO A 94 24.64 -15.32 16.14
N GLY A 95 24.82 -14.20 16.85
CA GLY A 95 25.30 -12.96 16.30
C GLY A 95 24.22 -12.07 15.61
N TYR A 96 23.00 -12.57 15.49
CA TYR A 96 21.88 -11.78 14.99
C TYR A 96 21.26 -10.93 16.10
N ARG A 97 20.64 -9.82 15.70
CA ARG A 97 19.88 -8.96 16.62
C ARG A 97 18.69 -9.73 17.17
N ALA A 98 18.46 -9.56 18.47
CA ALA A 98 17.32 -10.16 19.13
C ALA A 98 16.01 -9.35 18.86
N ASP A 99 15.66 -9.20 17.58
CA ASP A 99 14.37 -8.68 17.11
C ASP A 99 13.47 -9.88 16.90
N VAL A 100 12.61 -10.18 17.89
CA VAL A 100 11.85 -11.43 17.97
C VAL A 100 10.38 -11.14 18.17
N VAL A 101 9.53 -11.88 17.45
CA VAL A 101 8.08 -11.89 17.64
C VAL A 101 7.65 -13.26 18.15
N LEU A 102 6.92 -13.29 19.28
CA LEU A 102 6.27 -14.50 19.78
C LEU A 102 4.83 -14.54 19.25
N LEU A 103 4.48 -15.64 18.62
CA LEU A 103 3.16 -15.93 18.09
C LEU A 103 2.49 -17.03 18.91
N ASP A 104 1.19 -16.95 19.11
CA ASP A 104 0.43 -18.00 19.79
C ASP A 104 0.19 -19.20 18.88
N ASP A 105 0.09 -18.96 17.56
CA ASP A 105 -0.19 -19.99 16.57
C ASP A 105 0.38 -19.63 15.18
N LEU A 106 0.33 -20.59 14.25
CA LEU A 106 0.77 -20.43 12.86
C LEU A 106 -0.40 -20.41 11.84
N LYS A 107 -1.62 -20.17 12.31
CA LYS A 107 -2.81 -20.05 11.48
C LYS A 107 -3.33 -18.61 11.48
N ASP A 108 -3.62 -18.11 12.69
CA ASP A 108 -4.16 -16.75 12.85
C ASP A 108 -3.04 -15.73 13.11
N PHE A 109 -1.82 -16.20 13.42
CA PHE A 109 -0.62 -15.38 13.66
C PHE A 109 -0.86 -14.30 14.72
N HIS A 110 -1.58 -14.66 15.79
CA HIS A 110 -1.77 -13.74 16.90
C HIS A 110 -0.43 -13.42 17.55
N VAL A 111 -0.10 -12.11 17.59
CA VAL A 111 1.16 -11.61 18.13
C VAL A 111 1.02 -11.44 19.63
N ASN A 112 1.68 -12.31 20.42
CA ASN A 112 1.69 -12.26 21.87
C ASN A 112 2.68 -11.20 22.39
N ARG A 113 3.96 -11.29 21.97
CA ARG A 113 5.02 -10.36 22.39
C ARG A 113 5.94 -9.98 21.25
N VAL A 114 6.48 -8.77 21.35
CA VAL A 114 7.50 -8.27 20.42
C VAL A 114 8.70 -7.78 21.21
N PHE A 115 9.87 -8.26 20.82
CA PHE A 115 11.16 -7.83 21.35
C PHE A 115 11.95 -7.11 20.26
N ILE A 116 12.56 -5.99 20.59
CA ILE A 116 13.51 -5.27 19.74
C ILE A 116 14.84 -5.17 20.53
N GLN A 117 15.90 -5.69 19.94
CA GLN A 117 17.23 -5.78 20.59
C GLN A 117 17.17 -6.44 21.97
N GLY A 118 16.33 -7.44 22.15
CA GLY A 118 16.12 -8.15 23.41
C GLY A 118 15.22 -7.44 24.43
N ALA A 119 14.81 -6.20 24.20
CA ALA A 119 13.88 -5.50 25.06
C ALA A 119 12.42 -5.78 24.65
N LEU A 120 11.55 -6.10 25.60
CA LEU A 120 10.11 -6.23 25.37
C LEU A 120 9.53 -4.85 25.05
N VAL A 121 8.94 -4.70 23.85
CA VAL A 121 8.40 -3.43 23.36
C VAL A 121 6.90 -3.47 23.10
N ALA A 122 6.31 -4.66 22.96
CA ALA A 122 4.86 -4.80 22.89
C ALA A 122 4.41 -6.14 23.46
N GLU A 123 3.23 -6.17 24.06
CA GLU A 123 2.57 -7.35 24.60
C GLU A 123 1.06 -7.22 24.38
N GLU A 124 0.42 -8.29 23.91
CA GLU A 124 -1.03 -8.34 23.66
C GLU A 124 -1.57 -7.10 22.90
N GLY A 125 -0.90 -6.73 21.81
CA GLY A 125 -1.28 -5.59 20.99
C GLY A 125 -1.02 -4.20 21.59
N LYS A 126 -0.43 -4.13 22.80
CA LYS A 126 -0.12 -2.88 23.49
C LYS A 126 1.35 -2.53 23.36
N TYR A 127 1.67 -1.35 22.81
CA TYR A 127 3.01 -0.80 22.80
C TYR A 127 3.40 -0.30 24.19
N LEU A 128 4.56 -0.71 24.72
CA LEU A 128 4.99 -0.47 26.09
C LEU A 128 5.88 0.77 26.28
N PRO A 129 6.82 1.10 25.35
CA PRO A 129 7.68 2.24 25.53
C PRO A 129 6.92 3.57 25.50
N GLU A 130 7.48 4.60 26.14
CA GLU A 130 6.94 5.96 26.07
C GLU A 130 7.03 6.50 24.65
N ILE A 131 5.89 7.02 24.13
CA ILE A 131 5.82 7.64 22.82
C ILE A 131 6.32 9.09 22.92
N LYS A 132 7.50 9.36 22.39
CA LYS A 132 8.06 10.70 22.29
C LYS A 132 7.57 11.39 21.01
N ARG A 133 7.08 12.61 21.14
CA ARG A 133 6.78 13.44 19.99
C ARG A 133 8.09 14.10 19.52
N TYR A 134 8.41 13.87 18.26
CA TYR A 134 9.55 14.52 17.61
C TYR A 134 9.13 15.86 17.03
N ASP A 135 10.08 16.81 16.96
CA ASP A 135 9.88 18.04 16.21
C ASP A 135 9.84 17.72 14.70
N ILE A 136 8.72 18.04 14.07
CA ILE A 136 8.47 17.83 12.65
C ILE A 136 8.52 19.14 11.84
N SER A 137 9.01 20.23 12.43
CA SER A 137 9.08 21.56 11.79
C SER A 137 9.84 21.52 10.46
N THR A 138 10.93 20.73 10.39
CA THR A 138 11.78 20.59 9.19
C THR A 138 11.10 19.87 8.01
N VAL A 139 10.01 19.14 8.27
CA VAL A 139 9.26 18.40 7.23
C VAL A 139 7.87 18.96 6.98
N LYS A 140 7.53 20.06 7.65
CA LYS A 140 6.30 20.83 7.42
C LYS A 140 6.53 21.92 6.37
N GLY A 141 5.42 22.39 5.77
CA GLY A 141 5.47 23.52 4.82
C GLY A 141 5.96 23.15 3.42
N SER A 142 6.02 21.86 3.08
CA SER A 142 6.41 21.37 1.75
C SER A 142 5.29 21.48 0.70
N VAL A 143 4.08 21.82 1.10
CA VAL A 143 2.94 22.01 0.20
C VAL A 143 2.81 23.50 -0.11
N ILE A 144 3.13 23.89 -1.34
CA ILE A 144 3.15 25.27 -1.82
C ILE A 144 2.10 25.39 -2.93
N VAL A 145 0.91 25.85 -2.57
CA VAL A 145 -0.17 26.10 -3.54
C VAL A 145 -0.33 27.60 -3.73
N LYS A 146 -0.22 28.05 -4.98
CA LYS A 146 -0.38 29.47 -5.33
C LYS A 146 -1.72 29.73 -6.00
N ASP A 147 -2.31 30.88 -5.69
CA ASP A 147 -3.54 31.38 -6.33
C ASP A 147 -4.67 30.33 -6.34
N PHE A 148 -4.87 29.65 -5.19
CA PHE A 148 -5.90 28.62 -5.05
C PHE A 148 -7.30 29.26 -5.04
N SER A 149 -8.14 28.86 -6.00
CA SER A 149 -9.51 29.33 -6.10
C SER A 149 -10.43 28.27 -6.70
N ALA A 150 -11.73 28.34 -6.38
CA ALA A 150 -12.74 27.44 -6.92
C ALA A 150 -12.88 27.55 -8.45
N GLU A 151 -12.60 28.71 -9.01
CA GLU A 151 -12.67 28.95 -10.46
C GLU A 151 -11.73 28.04 -11.25
N LYS A 152 -10.57 27.69 -10.68
CA LYS A 152 -9.59 26.79 -11.34
C LYS A 152 -10.08 25.34 -11.50
N PHE A 153 -11.17 24.99 -10.82
CA PHE A 153 -11.78 23.65 -10.94
C PHE A 153 -12.94 23.59 -11.93
N LYS A 154 -13.28 24.72 -12.57
CA LYS A 154 -14.28 24.72 -13.63
C LYS A 154 -13.78 23.99 -14.88
N MET A 155 -14.66 23.19 -15.46
CA MET A 155 -14.42 22.45 -16.70
C MET A 155 -15.36 22.95 -17.78
N HIS A 156 -14.91 23.88 -18.61
CA HIS A 156 -15.71 24.35 -19.75
C HIS A 156 -15.60 23.36 -20.92
N LEU A 157 -16.59 22.49 -21.04
CA LEU A 157 -16.62 21.42 -22.00
C LEU A 157 -17.50 21.80 -23.23
N LYS A 158 -17.07 21.40 -24.41
CA LYS A 158 -17.80 21.62 -25.66
C LYS A 158 -18.73 20.47 -26.04
N SER A 159 -18.66 19.36 -25.31
CA SER A 159 -19.44 18.15 -25.57
C SER A 159 -19.72 17.45 -24.24
N ASN A 160 -20.91 16.85 -24.12
CA ASN A 160 -21.27 15.98 -23.01
C ASN A 160 -20.60 14.61 -23.08
N LYS A 161 -20.05 14.22 -24.23
CA LYS A 161 -19.26 12.98 -24.36
C LYS A 161 -17.80 13.27 -24.06
N VAL A 162 -17.28 12.68 -22.98
CA VAL A 162 -15.93 12.93 -22.44
C VAL A 162 -15.13 11.65 -22.28
N ASN A 163 -13.80 11.78 -22.30
CA ASN A 163 -12.94 10.70 -21.86
C ASN A 163 -12.96 10.64 -20.33
N VAL A 164 -13.07 9.44 -19.77
CA VAL A 164 -13.02 9.19 -18.31
C VAL A 164 -11.88 8.25 -17.97
N ILE A 165 -11.31 8.42 -16.80
CA ILE A 165 -10.36 7.48 -16.20
C ILE A 165 -11.18 6.46 -15.43
N LYS A 166 -11.28 5.23 -15.94
CA LYS A 166 -12.01 4.15 -15.27
C LYS A 166 -11.16 3.44 -14.24
N ILE A 167 -11.61 3.42 -12.98
CA ILE A 167 -10.96 2.66 -11.92
C ILE A 167 -11.27 1.17 -12.11
N LEU A 168 -10.23 0.34 -12.08
CA LEU A 168 -10.38 -1.12 -12.12
C LEU A 168 -10.26 -1.69 -10.71
N PRO A 169 -11.11 -2.65 -10.31
CA PRO A 169 -11.06 -3.26 -8.99
C PRO A 169 -9.72 -3.96 -8.72
N GLY A 170 -9.30 -3.94 -7.46
CA GLY A 170 -8.18 -4.75 -6.97
C GLY A 170 -6.77 -4.19 -7.19
N GLY A 171 -6.63 -2.94 -7.66
CA GLY A 171 -5.31 -2.35 -7.85
C GLY A 171 -5.31 -0.88 -8.20
N VAL A 172 -4.17 -0.41 -8.66
CA VAL A 172 -3.94 0.99 -9.11
C VAL A 172 -3.98 1.13 -10.64
N VAL A 173 -4.35 0.06 -11.33
CA VAL A 173 -4.48 0.10 -12.80
C VAL A 173 -5.79 0.75 -13.16
N THR A 174 -5.73 1.67 -14.09
CA THR A 174 -6.91 2.35 -14.66
C THR A 174 -7.04 2.01 -16.14
N ALA A 175 -8.23 2.21 -16.68
CA ALA A 175 -8.49 2.11 -18.11
C ALA A 175 -8.98 3.45 -18.66
N LYS A 176 -8.77 3.67 -19.95
CA LYS A 176 -9.43 4.76 -20.66
C LYS A 176 -10.82 4.29 -21.08
N ASP A 177 -11.81 5.11 -20.80
CA ASP A 177 -13.19 4.89 -21.23
C ASP A 177 -13.80 6.22 -21.71
N THR A 178 -15.04 6.19 -22.21
CA THR A 178 -15.81 7.36 -22.59
C THR A 178 -17.17 7.29 -21.93
N ALA A 179 -17.68 8.42 -21.43
CA ALA A 179 -19.00 8.52 -20.85
C ALA A 179 -19.72 9.78 -21.34
N GLU A 180 -21.04 9.77 -21.23
CA GLU A 180 -21.86 10.96 -21.35
C GLU A 180 -22.11 11.53 -19.97
N ILE A 181 -21.96 12.84 -19.81
CA ILE A 181 -22.09 13.57 -18.55
C ILE A 181 -23.13 14.69 -18.73
N GLN A 182 -23.63 15.19 -17.62
CA GLN A 182 -24.50 16.37 -17.64
C GLN A 182 -23.67 17.64 -17.62
N LEU A 183 -24.08 18.61 -18.43
CA LEU A 183 -23.51 19.94 -18.49
C LEU A 183 -24.58 20.99 -18.18
N ASP A 184 -24.20 22.07 -17.51
CA ASP A 184 -25.03 23.25 -17.38
C ASP A 184 -25.07 24.10 -18.68
N GLU A 185 -25.79 25.21 -18.65
CA GLU A 185 -25.92 26.18 -19.77
C GLU A 185 -24.58 26.81 -20.18
N ASN A 186 -23.57 26.81 -19.28
CA ASN A 186 -22.23 27.33 -19.52
C ASN A 186 -21.23 26.24 -19.95
N GLY A 187 -21.68 25.00 -20.11
CA GLY A 187 -20.83 23.85 -20.42
C GLY A 187 -20.01 23.35 -19.25
N GLU A 188 -20.38 23.69 -18.00
CA GLU A 188 -19.71 23.19 -16.80
C GLU A 188 -20.27 21.82 -16.42
N PHE A 189 -19.40 20.93 -15.91
CA PHE A 189 -19.75 19.61 -15.42
C PHE A 189 -20.75 19.68 -14.27
N VAL A 190 -21.89 19.03 -14.42
CA VAL A 190 -22.90 18.83 -13.36
C VAL A 190 -22.85 17.41 -12.85
N ARG A 191 -22.61 17.25 -11.54
CA ARG A 191 -22.59 15.93 -10.93
C ARG A 191 -23.99 15.32 -10.88
N ASN A 192 -24.16 14.14 -11.44
CA ASN A 192 -25.31 13.29 -11.24
C ASN A 192 -24.95 12.20 -10.23
N PRO A 193 -25.62 12.13 -9.04
CA PRO A 193 -25.32 11.10 -8.03
C PRO A 193 -25.64 9.67 -8.48
N GLU A 194 -26.50 9.51 -9.50
CA GLU A 194 -26.89 8.20 -10.04
C GLU A 194 -25.85 7.66 -11.04
N GLU A 195 -25.02 8.53 -11.56
CA GLU A 195 -23.89 8.18 -12.41
C GLU A 195 -22.62 8.18 -11.55
N ASP A 196 -21.86 7.09 -11.58
CA ASP A 196 -20.62 6.96 -10.81
C ASP A 196 -19.46 7.67 -11.53
N ILE A 197 -19.71 8.94 -11.88
CA ILE A 197 -18.73 9.82 -12.54
C ILE A 197 -18.52 11.06 -11.67
N VAL A 198 -17.25 11.34 -11.39
CA VAL A 198 -16.86 12.49 -10.58
C VAL A 198 -15.80 13.34 -11.27
N LYS A 199 -15.77 14.61 -10.94
CA LYS A 199 -14.68 15.51 -11.32
C LYS A 199 -13.45 15.18 -10.48
N VAL A 200 -12.31 14.96 -11.11
CA VAL A 200 -11.01 14.85 -10.48
C VAL A 200 -10.16 16.06 -10.82
N ALA A 201 -9.39 16.56 -9.86
CA ALA A 201 -8.47 17.65 -10.06
C ALA A 201 -7.08 17.34 -9.54
N VAL A 202 -6.06 17.70 -10.29
CA VAL A 202 -4.65 17.64 -9.89
C VAL A 202 -4.13 19.06 -9.72
N VAL A 203 -3.72 19.39 -8.48
CA VAL A 203 -3.22 20.71 -8.12
C VAL A 203 -1.70 20.62 -7.95
N GLU A 204 -0.97 21.47 -8.67
CA GLU A 204 0.48 21.59 -8.49
C GLU A 204 0.76 22.18 -7.10
N ARG A 205 1.60 21.52 -6.32
CA ARG A 205 1.85 21.86 -4.91
C ARG A 205 3.32 21.90 -4.48
N HIS A 206 4.25 21.79 -5.42
CA HIS A 206 5.69 21.75 -5.10
C HIS A 206 6.42 23.00 -5.50
N GLN A 207 6.11 23.56 -6.66
CA GLN A 207 6.81 24.70 -7.23
C GLN A 207 6.02 26.01 -7.11
N GLY A 208 4.76 25.96 -6.63
CA GLY A 208 3.90 27.13 -6.51
C GLY A 208 3.57 27.77 -7.86
N THR A 209 3.38 26.97 -8.90
CA THR A 209 3.02 27.48 -10.23
C THR A 209 1.57 27.96 -10.33
N GLY A 210 0.71 27.49 -9.42
CA GLY A 210 -0.72 27.73 -9.46
C GLY A 210 -1.46 26.91 -10.51
N ASN A 211 -0.81 25.91 -11.14
CA ASN A 211 -1.43 25.06 -12.15
C ASN A 211 -2.43 24.08 -11.54
N VAL A 212 -3.57 23.93 -12.22
CA VAL A 212 -4.61 22.95 -11.92
C VAL A 212 -5.02 22.28 -13.22
N ALA A 213 -5.15 20.96 -13.21
CA ALA A 213 -5.73 20.19 -14.30
C ALA A 213 -6.96 19.44 -13.80
N CYS A 214 -8.06 19.46 -14.56
CA CYS A 214 -9.30 18.77 -14.23
C CYS A 214 -9.63 17.71 -15.29
N GLY A 215 -10.33 16.67 -14.86
CA GLY A 215 -10.81 15.58 -15.70
C GLY A 215 -11.99 14.86 -15.07
N CYS A 216 -12.43 13.76 -15.69
CA CYS A 216 -13.50 12.90 -15.20
C CYS A 216 -12.94 11.51 -14.83
N LEU A 217 -13.43 10.98 -13.70
CA LEU A 217 -13.07 9.70 -13.14
C LEU A 217 -14.33 8.88 -12.92
#